data_3e7af081d9d46eaef5555cfee936226d
#
_entry.id   3e7af081d9d46eaef5555cfee936226d
#
_cell.length_a   1.000
_cell.length_b   1.000
_cell.length_c   1.000
_cell.angle_alpha   90.00
_cell.angle_beta   90.00
_cell.angle_gamma   90.00
#
_symmetry.space_group_name_H-M   'P 1'
#
loop_
_entity.id
_entity.type
_entity.pdbx_description
1 polymer ?
#
loop_
_entity_poly.entity_id
_entity_poly.type
_entity_poly.pdbx_seq_one_letter_code
_entity_poly.pdbx_strand_id
1 'polypeptide(L)'
;MEDEIKNINDKIILNNNNILLEIINELKNIIQKLKDNSTIKIMEGILPKINKIIEDNKKIIDIMTLKINNMEVQEKEFTNGKYIGQLINGLREGKGTYYLYDGGVYKGEWKNDLRNGKGIETFNEEPFKDDRYEGEHENGDSKGKGVYYHNNGDIYIGDWKNNKRNGKGIYYFNNGNIYEGDFKNNSSFGKGIYYYINGDRFEGEWKDDKKEGRGIFYFINGDREMGNFHDNKPIGKHVILTKDENVQIINYE
;
A
#
# COMPACT_ATOMS: atom_id res chain seq x y z
N MET A 1 5.25 -24.37 5.08
CA MET A 1 4.19 -24.31 4.03
C MET A 1 4.76 -23.88 2.68
N GLU A 2 5.48 -22.73 2.55
CA GLU A 2 6.09 -22.31 1.27
C GLU A 2 7.16 -23.28 0.79
N ASP A 3 8.03 -23.75 1.67
CA ASP A 3 9.06 -24.76 1.34
C ASP A 3 8.46 -26.13 0.97
N GLU A 4 7.33 -26.49 1.55
CA GLU A 4 6.62 -27.71 1.19
C GLU A 4 5.95 -27.61 -0.20
N ILE A 5 5.36 -26.44 -0.52
CA ILE A 5 4.77 -26.17 -1.85
C ILE A 5 5.86 -26.18 -2.91
N LYS A 6 7.02 -25.56 -2.65
CA LYS A 6 8.19 -25.58 -3.54
C LYS A 6 8.66 -27.03 -3.79
N ASN A 7 8.89 -27.78 -2.73
CA ASN A 7 9.35 -29.16 -2.80
C ASN A 7 8.35 -30.09 -3.57
N ILE A 8 7.03 -29.83 -3.41
CA ILE A 8 5.99 -30.53 -4.16
C ILE A 8 6.03 -30.14 -5.64
N ASN A 9 6.15 -28.87 -5.97
CA ASN A 9 6.22 -28.40 -7.36
C ASN A 9 7.47 -28.90 -8.08
N ASP A 10 8.64 -28.85 -7.42
CA ASP A 10 9.90 -29.38 -7.98
C ASP A 10 9.81 -30.90 -8.26
N LYS A 11 9.19 -31.67 -7.35
CA LYS A 11 8.95 -33.07 -7.54
C LYS A 11 7.96 -33.38 -8.68
N ILE A 12 6.91 -32.58 -8.84
CA ILE A 12 5.92 -32.71 -9.91
C ILE A 12 6.58 -32.41 -11.28
N ILE A 13 7.38 -31.33 -11.37
CA ILE A 13 8.08 -30.94 -12.60
C ILE A 13 9.10 -32.03 -12.99
N LEU A 14 9.90 -32.51 -12.02
CA LEU A 14 10.89 -33.58 -12.25
C LEU A 14 10.24 -34.89 -12.66
N ASN A 15 9.14 -35.28 -12.00
CA ASN A 15 8.41 -36.51 -12.30
C ASN A 15 7.77 -36.45 -13.69
N ASN A 16 7.15 -35.36 -14.07
CA ASN A 16 6.56 -35.17 -15.39
C ASN A 16 7.61 -35.19 -16.52
N ASN A 17 8.80 -34.62 -16.29
CA ASN A 17 9.92 -34.68 -17.23
C ASN A 17 10.44 -36.12 -17.40
N ASN A 18 10.55 -36.88 -16.32
CA ASN A 18 10.99 -38.28 -16.36
C ASN A 18 9.99 -39.16 -17.10
N ILE A 19 8.69 -39.02 -16.84
CA ILE A 19 7.62 -39.72 -17.53
C ILE A 19 7.64 -39.41 -19.04
N LEU A 20 7.80 -38.13 -19.42
CA LEU A 20 7.87 -37.74 -20.81
C LEU A 20 9.09 -38.34 -21.53
N LEU A 21 10.24 -38.36 -20.84
CA LEU A 21 11.47 -38.99 -21.37
C LEU A 21 11.34 -40.51 -21.54
N GLU A 22 10.68 -41.19 -20.61
CA GLU A 22 10.38 -42.64 -20.72
C GLU A 22 9.47 -42.94 -21.91
N ILE A 23 8.37 -42.16 -22.08
CA ILE A 23 7.46 -42.32 -23.23
C ILE A 23 8.20 -42.10 -24.56
N ILE A 24 9.10 -41.14 -24.64
CA ILE A 24 9.90 -40.87 -25.84
C ILE A 24 10.81 -42.06 -26.16
N ASN A 25 11.47 -42.59 -25.14
CA ASN A 25 12.38 -43.74 -25.34
C ASN A 25 11.62 -45.00 -25.74
N GLU A 26 10.43 -45.23 -25.18
CA GLU A 26 9.55 -46.31 -25.60
C GLU A 26 9.07 -46.14 -27.06
N LEU A 27 8.65 -44.93 -27.43
CA LEU A 27 8.27 -44.65 -28.83
C LEU A 27 9.43 -44.86 -29.81
N LYS A 28 10.65 -44.46 -29.47
CA LYS A 28 11.86 -44.74 -30.27
C LYS A 28 12.10 -46.21 -30.43
N ASN A 29 11.94 -46.99 -29.37
CA ASN A 29 12.10 -48.46 -29.41
C ASN A 29 11.02 -49.15 -30.25
N ILE A 30 9.78 -48.67 -30.22
CA ILE A 30 8.68 -49.14 -31.05
C ILE A 30 8.97 -48.84 -32.54
N ILE A 31 9.39 -47.60 -32.85
CA ILE A 31 9.78 -47.21 -34.20
C ILE A 31 10.88 -48.12 -34.76
N GLN A 32 11.87 -48.44 -33.94
CA GLN A 32 13.00 -49.28 -34.35
C GLN A 32 12.61 -50.77 -34.58
N LYS A 33 11.51 -51.25 -33.99
CA LYS A 33 10.96 -52.59 -34.15
C LYS A 33 9.99 -52.72 -35.33
N LEU A 34 9.48 -51.63 -35.88
CA LEU A 34 8.53 -51.65 -36.99
C LEU A 34 9.26 -51.92 -38.32
N LYS A 35 8.89 -53.02 -38.99
CA LYS A 35 9.52 -53.48 -40.24
C LYS A 35 8.74 -53.14 -41.49
N ASP A 36 7.64 -52.42 -41.38
CA ASP A 36 6.73 -52.13 -42.51
C ASP A 36 6.84 -50.66 -42.93
N ASN A 37 7.04 -50.42 -44.24
CA ASN A 37 7.29 -49.09 -44.82
C ASN A 37 6.12 -48.12 -44.68
N SER A 38 4.90 -48.57 -44.53
CA SER A 38 3.73 -47.67 -44.37
C SER A 38 3.66 -47.06 -42.95
N THR A 39 3.99 -47.88 -41.95
CA THR A 39 4.04 -47.47 -40.56
C THR A 39 5.24 -46.53 -40.27
N ILE A 40 6.38 -46.79 -40.90
CA ILE A 40 7.56 -45.94 -40.82
C ILE A 40 7.24 -44.52 -41.36
N LYS A 41 6.53 -44.42 -42.48
CA LYS A 41 6.16 -43.13 -43.09
C LYS A 41 5.19 -42.29 -42.24
N ILE A 42 4.27 -42.95 -41.52
CA ILE A 42 3.38 -42.31 -40.54
C ILE A 42 4.19 -41.80 -39.35
N MET A 43 5.12 -42.58 -38.85
CA MET A 43 5.97 -42.22 -37.70
C MET A 43 6.96 -41.10 -38.03
N GLU A 44 7.50 -41.01 -39.23
CA GLU A 44 8.34 -39.91 -39.72
C GLU A 44 7.56 -38.58 -39.73
N GLY A 45 6.24 -38.62 -39.97
CA GLY A 45 5.37 -37.43 -39.87
C GLY A 45 4.98 -37.04 -38.44
N ILE A 46 4.97 -37.97 -37.49
CA ILE A 46 4.58 -37.76 -36.09
C ILE A 46 5.78 -37.31 -35.24
N LEU A 47 6.95 -37.89 -35.44
CA LEU A 47 8.15 -37.62 -34.63
C LEU A 47 8.55 -36.13 -34.57
N PRO A 48 8.53 -35.35 -35.65
CA PRO A 48 8.79 -33.91 -35.60
C PRO A 48 7.76 -33.14 -34.78
N LYS A 49 6.50 -33.57 -34.77
CA LYS A 49 5.44 -32.93 -33.99
C LYS A 49 5.63 -33.21 -32.48
N ILE A 50 6.00 -34.42 -32.12
CA ILE A 50 6.34 -34.80 -30.75
C ILE A 50 7.55 -33.97 -30.27
N ASN A 51 8.62 -33.91 -31.07
CA ASN A 51 9.81 -33.14 -30.72
C ASN A 51 9.50 -31.68 -30.50
N LYS A 52 8.63 -31.08 -31.34
CA LYS A 52 8.17 -29.70 -31.18
C LYS A 52 7.40 -29.51 -29.87
N ILE A 53 6.50 -30.42 -29.50
CA ILE A 53 5.75 -30.35 -28.23
C ILE A 53 6.71 -30.43 -27.04
N ILE A 54 7.74 -31.27 -27.12
CA ILE A 54 8.77 -31.39 -26.07
C ILE A 54 9.52 -30.06 -25.90
N GLU A 55 9.94 -29.45 -27.01
CA GLU A 55 10.68 -28.20 -27.00
C GLU A 55 9.84 -27.04 -26.46
N ASP A 56 8.55 -26.98 -26.83
CA ASP A 56 7.62 -25.98 -26.32
C ASP A 56 7.34 -26.18 -24.82
N ASN A 57 7.18 -27.43 -24.35
CA ASN A 57 7.03 -27.73 -22.93
C ASN A 57 8.28 -27.40 -22.11
N LYS A 58 9.48 -27.63 -22.67
CA LYS A 58 10.75 -27.23 -22.04
C LYS A 58 10.82 -25.72 -21.83
N LYS A 59 10.44 -24.93 -22.81
CA LYS A 59 10.37 -23.46 -22.67
C LYS A 59 9.38 -23.04 -21.58
N ILE A 60 8.23 -23.69 -21.49
CA ILE A 60 7.24 -23.42 -20.41
C ILE A 60 7.83 -23.74 -19.04
N ILE A 61 8.53 -24.86 -18.90
CA ILE A 61 9.19 -25.24 -17.64
C ILE A 61 10.28 -24.24 -17.28
N ASP A 62 11.10 -23.79 -18.22
CA ASP A 62 12.13 -22.79 -17.99
C ASP A 62 11.53 -21.48 -17.51
N ILE A 63 10.41 -21.03 -18.11
CA ILE A 63 9.66 -19.84 -17.70
C ILE A 63 9.06 -20.02 -16.29
N MET A 64 8.49 -21.20 -15.99
CA MET A 64 7.93 -21.49 -14.66
C MET A 64 9.02 -21.54 -13.59
N THR A 65 10.15 -22.17 -13.88
CA THR A 65 11.32 -22.23 -13.00
C THR A 65 11.86 -20.83 -12.72
N LEU A 66 11.97 -19.98 -13.75
CA LEU A 66 12.38 -18.59 -13.58
C LEU A 66 11.39 -17.81 -12.71
N LYS A 67 10.08 -18.02 -12.88
CA LYS A 67 9.06 -17.41 -12.03
C LYS A 67 9.14 -17.88 -10.58
N ILE A 68 9.36 -19.16 -10.34
CA ILE A 68 9.50 -19.75 -8.99
C ILE A 68 10.76 -19.17 -8.31
N ASN A 69 11.89 -19.14 -9.00
CA ASN A 69 13.13 -18.57 -8.47
C ASN A 69 12.98 -17.05 -8.15
N ASN A 70 12.21 -16.33 -8.95
CA ASN A 70 11.90 -14.92 -8.68
C ASN A 70 10.90 -14.73 -7.51
N MET A 71 10.25 -15.79 -7.03
CA MET A 71 9.37 -15.75 -5.85
C MET A 71 10.12 -16.13 -4.55
N GLU A 72 11.37 -16.59 -4.64
CA GLU A 72 12.18 -16.89 -3.46
C GLU A 72 12.44 -15.63 -2.63
N VAL A 73 12.25 -15.78 -1.33
CA VAL A 73 12.66 -14.76 -0.36
C VAL A 73 14.19 -14.82 -0.24
N GLN A 74 14.82 -13.70 -0.52
CA GLN A 74 16.26 -13.52 -0.47
C GLN A 74 16.62 -12.49 0.61
N GLU A 75 17.82 -12.62 1.16
CA GLU A 75 18.40 -11.65 2.07
C GLU A 75 19.50 -10.88 1.36
N LYS A 76 19.50 -9.55 1.47
CA LYS A 76 20.51 -8.70 0.85
C LYS A 76 20.81 -7.48 1.71
N GLU A 77 22.10 -7.22 1.94
CA GLU A 77 22.60 -6.01 2.58
C GLU A 77 22.66 -4.86 1.57
N PHE A 78 22.27 -3.68 2.03
CA PHE A 78 22.39 -2.40 1.33
C PHE A 78 23.16 -1.41 2.20
N THR A 79 23.54 -0.27 1.66
CA THR A 79 24.37 0.74 2.38
C THR A 79 23.76 1.21 3.70
N ASN A 80 22.42 1.29 3.78
CA ASN A 80 21.69 1.85 4.94
C ASN A 80 20.74 0.86 5.61
N GLY A 81 20.83 -0.45 5.27
CA GLY A 81 19.94 -1.44 5.87
C GLY A 81 20.01 -2.80 5.20
N LYS A 82 19.17 -3.71 5.70
CA LYS A 82 19.06 -5.09 5.27
C LYS A 82 17.66 -5.36 4.71
N TYR A 83 17.59 -5.98 3.56
CA TYR A 83 16.33 -6.42 2.92
C TYR A 83 16.14 -7.92 3.04
N ILE A 84 14.92 -8.32 3.34
CA ILE A 84 14.45 -9.72 3.29
C ILE A 84 13.17 -9.74 2.47
N GLY A 85 13.21 -10.33 1.27
CA GLY A 85 12.06 -10.32 0.36
C GLY A 85 12.40 -10.79 -1.04
N GLN A 86 11.52 -10.50 -1.97
CA GLN A 86 11.68 -10.85 -3.38
C GLN A 86 12.67 -9.91 -4.06
N LEU A 87 13.63 -10.47 -4.81
CA LEU A 87 14.57 -9.73 -5.65
C LEU A 87 14.46 -10.19 -7.10
N ILE A 88 14.40 -9.25 -8.03
CA ILE A 88 14.51 -9.51 -9.47
C ILE A 88 15.68 -8.70 -10.02
N ASN A 89 16.65 -9.39 -10.63
CA ASN A 89 17.89 -8.76 -11.11
C ASN A 89 18.61 -7.93 -10.03
N GLY A 90 18.53 -8.37 -8.77
CA GLY A 90 19.14 -7.69 -7.65
C GLY A 90 18.39 -6.47 -7.11
N LEU A 91 17.26 -6.10 -7.70
CA LEU A 91 16.36 -5.02 -7.26
C LEU A 91 15.23 -5.57 -6.37
N ARG A 92 14.83 -4.81 -5.36
CA ARG A 92 13.67 -5.15 -4.51
C ARG A 92 12.40 -5.11 -5.36
N GLU A 93 11.65 -6.22 -5.33
CA GLU A 93 10.43 -6.42 -6.12
C GLU A 93 9.42 -7.22 -5.29
N GLY A 94 8.11 -7.10 -5.60
CA GLY A 94 7.08 -7.87 -4.92
C GLY A 94 7.00 -7.55 -3.42
N LYS A 95 6.94 -8.56 -2.55
CA LYS A 95 6.82 -8.39 -1.09
C LYS A 95 8.16 -8.52 -0.39
N GLY A 96 8.41 -7.63 0.59
CA GLY A 96 9.62 -7.71 1.40
C GLY A 96 9.64 -6.76 2.58
N THR A 97 10.59 -7.00 3.48
CA THR A 97 10.84 -6.17 4.66
C THR A 97 12.24 -5.55 4.55
N TYR A 98 12.32 -4.26 4.72
CA TYR A 98 13.57 -3.52 4.78
C TYR A 98 13.80 -3.03 6.20
N TYR A 99 14.89 -3.44 6.79
CA TYR A 99 15.33 -3.04 8.12
C TYR A 99 16.43 -2.00 7.95
N LEU A 100 16.15 -0.75 8.31
CA LEU A 100 17.14 0.32 8.29
C LEU A 100 18.08 0.17 9.48
N TYR A 101 19.34 0.58 9.33
CA TYR A 101 20.33 0.52 10.44
C TYR A 101 20.05 1.54 11.55
N ASP A 102 19.24 2.57 11.29
CA ASP A 102 18.71 3.49 12.30
C ASP A 102 17.62 2.87 13.19
N GLY A 103 17.13 1.66 12.83
CA GLY A 103 16.08 0.95 13.51
C GLY A 103 14.69 1.11 12.90
N GLY A 104 14.53 1.94 11.87
CA GLY A 104 13.29 2.02 11.08
C GLY A 104 13.03 0.73 10.31
N VAL A 105 11.75 0.43 10.03
CA VAL A 105 11.35 -0.76 9.27
C VAL A 105 10.29 -0.41 8.25
N TYR A 106 10.47 -0.86 7.01
CA TYR A 106 9.39 -0.90 6.03
C TYR A 106 9.06 -2.34 5.67
N LYS A 107 7.80 -2.72 5.79
CA LYS A 107 7.26 -4.02 5.38
C LYS A 107 6.11 -3.81 4.39
N GLY A 108 6.30 -4.21 3.14
CA GLY A 108 5.30 -3.95 2.12
C GLY A 108 5.68 -4.43 0.74
N GLU A 109 5.02 -3.80 -0.23
CA GLU A 109 5.23 -4.07 -1.64
C GLU A 109 6.33 -3.17 -2.22
N TRP A 110 7.10 -3.74 -3.16
CA TRP A 110 8.25 -3.11 -3.80
C TRP A 110 8.14 -3.22 -5.32
N LYS A 111 8.67 -2.23 -6.00
CA LYS A 111 8.82 -2.23 -7.45
C LYS A 111 10.06 -1.45 -7.85
N ASN A 112 11.00 -2.09 -8.57
CA ASN A 112 12.24 -1.47 -9.03
C ASN A 112 12.98 -0.72 -7.89
N ASP A 113 13.22 -1.38 -6.76
CA ASP A 113 13.84 -0.83 -5.55
C ASP A 113 13.06 0.27 -4.81
N LEU A 114 11.86 0.63 -5.25
CA LEU A 114 11.02 1.64 -4.62
C LEU A 114 9.84 1.00 -3.88
N ARG A 115 9.43 1.59 -2.75
CA ARG A 115 8.18 1.26 -2.08
C ARG A 115 7.03 1.53 -3.04
N ASN A 116 6.16 0.53 -3.25
CA ASN A 116 5.08 0.63 -4.23
C ASN A 116 3.94 -0.32 -3.83
N GLY A 117 2.69 0.16 -3.84
CA GLY A 117 1.56 -0.62 -3.33
C GLY A 117 1.38 -0.44 -1.83
N LYS A 118 0.88 -1.46 -1.13
CA LYS A 118 0.57 -1.39 0.30
C LYS A 118 1.78 -1.71 1.17
N GLY A 119 1.95 -0.94 2.25
CA GLY A 119 3.03 -1.17 3.20
C GLY A 119 2.80 -0.54 4.56
N ILE A 120 3.62 -0.97 5.50
CA ILE A 120 3.71 -0.47 6.87
C ILE A 120 5.14 0.05 7.06
N GLU A 121 5.28 1.27 7.51
CA GLU A 121 6.55 1.91 7.84
C GLU A 121 6.57 2.33 9.31
N THR A 122 7.63 1.98 10.03
CA THR A 122 7.90 2.46 11.37
C THR A 122 9.18 3.29 11.35
N PHE A 123 9.17 4.42 12.05
CA PHE A 123 10.26 5.37 12.07
C PHE A 123 11.02 5.26 13.40
N ASN A 124 12.35 5.40 13.39
CA ASN A 124 13.18 5.40 14.59
C ASN A 124 14.11 6.60 14.69
N GLU A 125 13.99 7.57 13.80
CA GLU A 125 14.74 8.84 13.83
C GLU A 125 13.84 9.99 14.27
N GLU A 126 14.39 10.89 15.07
CA GLU A 126 13.74 12.14 15.46
C GLU A 126 13.46 13.02 14.22
N PRO A 127 12.34 13.75 14.15
CA PRO A 127 11.27 13.88 15.16
C PRO A 127 10.16 12.81 15.06
N PHE A 128 10.31 11.78 14.23
CA PHE A 128 9.29 10.78 13.92
C PHE A 128 9.49 9.44 14.64
N LYS A 129 10.37 9.42 15.63
CA LYS A 129 10.65 8.20 16.39
C LYS A 129 9.39 7.60 16.99
N ASP A 130 9.20 6.29 16.77
CA ASP A 130 8.03 5.53 17.18
C ASP A 130 6.71 5.88 16.44
N ASP A 131 6.78 6.78 15.44
CA ASP A 131 5.67 6.99 14.51
C ASP A 131 5.52 5.78 13.58
N ARG A 132 4.31 5.59 13.05
CA ARG A 132 3.99 4.49 12.14
C ARG A 132 3.04 4.94 11.04
N TYR A 133 3.35 4.57 9.81
CA TYR A 133 2.45 4.76 8.67
C TYR A 133 1.99 3.40 8.14
N GLU A 134 0.70 3.28 7.84
CA GLU A 134 0.09 2.16 7.12
C GLU A 134 -0.70 2.68 5.94
N GLY A 135 -0.31 2.34 4.73
CA GLY A 135 -1.01 2.87 3.57
C GLY A 135 -0.42 2.49 2.24
N GLU A 136 -0.85 3.23 1.23
CA GLU A 136 -0.41 3.07 -0.14
C GLU A 136 0.86 3.89 -0.41
N HIS A 137 1.73 3.33 -1.25
CA HIS A 137 2.95 3.97 -1.73
C HIS A 137 2.99 3.93 -3.25
N GLU A 138 3.56 4.95 -3.85
CA GLU A 138 3.89 4.98 -5.28
C GLU A 138 5.25 5.63 -5.47
N ASN A 139 6.17 4.90 -6.15
CA ASN A 139 7.53 5.37 -6.45
C ASN A 139 8.30 5.87 -5.21
N GLY A 140 8.13 5.20 -4.07
CA GLY A 140 8.80 5.53 -2.80
C GLY A 140 8.03 6.47 -1.88
N ASP A 141 7.04 7.21 -2.38
CA ASP A 141 6.25 8.18 -1.61
C ASP A 141 4.92 7.59 -1.11
N SER A 142 4.48 8.02 0.06
CA SER A 142 3.12 7.78 0.54
C SER A 142 2.11 8.50 -0.35
N LYS A 143 1.13 7.76 -0.88
CA LYS A 143 0.10 8.25 -1.80
C LYS A 143 -1.19 7.45 -1.61
N GLY A 144 -2.34 8.01 -2.03
CA GLY A 144 -3.62 7.32 -1.90
C GLY A 144 -4.16 7.36 -0.48
N LYS A 145 -4.65 6.24 0.04
CA LYS A 145 -5.20 6.15 1.40
C LYS A 145 -4.17 5.62 2.38
N GLY A 146 -4.15 6.20 3.58
CA GLY A 146 -3.26 5.73 4.64
C GLY A 146 -3.67 6.20 6.03
N VAL A 147 -3.12 5.52 7.02
CA VAL A 147 -3.25 5.83 8.43
C VAL A 147 -1.86 6.17 8.97
N TYR A 148 -1.74 7.26 9.68
CA TYR A 148 -0.53 7.65 10.37
C TYR A 148 -0.78 7.69 11.87
N TYR A 149 0.02 6.98 12.61
CA TYR A 149 0.01 6.93 14.07
C TYR A 149 1.22 7.72 14.56
N HIS A 150 0.96 8.83 15.24
CA HIS A 150 1.99 9.63 15.88
C HIS A 150 2.37 9.03 17.25
N ASN A 151 3.62 9.14 17.63
CA ASN A 151 4.12 8.68 18.93
C ASN A 151 3.47 9.38 20.12
N ASN A 152 2.93 10.58 19.92
CA ASN A 152 2.17 11.32 20.94
C ASN A 152 0.72 10.81 21.12
N GLY A 153 0.29 9.81 20.34
CA GLY A 153 -1.05 9.23 20.38
C GLY A 153 -2.06 9.85 19.42
N ASP A 154 -1.68 10.87 18.62
CA ASP A 154 -2.53 11.38 17.55
C ASP A 154 -2.63 10.36 16.41
N ILE A 155 -3.75 10.35 15.66
CA ILE A 155 -3.96 9.47 14.52
C ILE A 155 -4.55 10.28 13.37
N TYR A 156 -3.95 10.14 12.18
CA TYR A 156 -4.54 10.64 10.94
C TYR A 156 -5.00 9.50 10.06
N ILE A 157 -6.21 9.59 9.51
CA ILE A 157 -6.78 8.65 8.54
C ILE A 157 -7.23 9.47 7.33
N GLY A 158 -6.65 9.26 6.15
CA GLY A 158 -7.07 10.05 5.00
C GLY A 158 -6.21 9.90 3.75
N ASP A 159 -6.31 10.94 2.92
CA ASP A 159 -5.62 11.02 1.64
C ASP A 159 -4.18 11.52 1.81
N TRP A 160 -3.28 10.89 1.04
CA TRP A 160 -1.86 11.19 1.00
C TRP A 160 -1.40 11.54 -0.42
N LYS A 161 -0.46 12.45 -0.52
CA LYS A 161 0.21 12.80 -1.76
C LYS A 161 1.63 13.27 -1.47
N ASN A 162 2.64 12.63 -2.08
CA ASN A 162 4.06 12.96 -1.94
C ASN A 162 4.45 13.09 -0.45
N ASN A 163 4.19 12.05 0.35
CA ASN A 163 4.47 11.97 1.80
C ASN A 163 3.77 13.03 2.66
N LYS A 164 2.70 13.65 2.17
CA LYS A 164 1.95 14.68 2.89
C LYS A 164 0.47 14.34 2.93
N ARG A 165 -0.20 14.67 4.05
CA ARG A 165 -1.66 14.68 4.15
C ARG A 165 -2.19 15.69 3.14
N ASN A 166 -3.05 15.23 2.21
CA ASN A 166 -3.52 16.07 1.11
C ASN A 166 -4.80 15.49 0.52
N GLY A 167 -5.91 16.17 0.65
CA GLY A 167 -7.24 15.72 0.27
C GLY A 167 -8.15 15.60 1.50
N LYS A 168 -9.01 14.60 1.57
CA LYS A 168 -9.93 14.39 2.69
C LYS A 168 -9.30 13.53 3.77
N GLY A 169 -9.58 13.88 5.05
CA GLY A 169 -9.09 13.08 6.16
C GLY A 169 -9.75 13.39 7.48
N ILE A 170 -9.48 12.52 8.44
CA ILE A 170 -9.87 12.67 9.84
C ILE A 170 -8.61 12.65 10.69
N TYR A 171 -8.47 13.62 11.57
CA TYR A 171 -7.38 13.70 12.53
C TYR A 171 -7.94 13.56 13.95
N TYR A 172 -7.55 12.51 14.62
CA TYR A 172 -7.87 12.25 16.02
C TYR A 172 -6.72 12.76 16.88
N PHE A 173 -6.98 13.78 17.67
CA PHE A 173 -6.02 14.30 18.65
C PHE A 173 -6.02 13.42 19.91
N ASN A 174 -4.88 13.23 20.52
CA ASN A 174 -4.73 12.46 21.76
C ASN A 174 -5.49 13.06 22.95
N ASN A 175 -5.86 14.34 22.86
CA ASN A 175 -6.70 15.04 23.85
C ASN A 175 -8.21 14.77 23.66
N GLY A 176 -8.61 13.92 22.71
CA GLY A 176 -9.99 13.53 22.42
C GLY A 176 -10.74 14.45 21.44
N ASN A 177 -10.14 15.53 20.95
CA ASN A 177 -10.72 16.31 19.87
C ASN A 177 -10.58 15.58 18.53
N ILE A 178 -11.43 15.97 17.54
CA ILE A 178 -11.38 15.38 16.20
C ILE A 178 -11.52 16.50 15.17
N TYR A 179 -10.70 16.47 14.13
CA TYR A 179 -10.90 17.27 12.93
C TYR A 179 -11.25 16.37 11.76
N GLU A 180 -12.31 16.69 11.05
CA GLU A 180 -12.74 16.02 9.81
C GLU A 180 -12.86 17.07 8.69
N GLY A 181 -12.09 16.93 7.62
CA GLY A 181 -12.14 17.93 6.56
C GLY A 181 -11.08 17.79 5.49
N ASP A 182 -10.83 18.90 4.82
CA ASP A 182 -9.81 19.01 3.80
C ASP A 182 -8.43 19.24 4.42
N PHE A 183 -7.41 18.62 3.81
CA PHE A 183 -6.00 18.81 4.11
C PHE A 183 -5.23 19.27 2.88
N LYS A 184 -4.24 20.10 3.09
CA LYS A 184 -3.28 20.53 2.07
C LYS A 184 -1.90 20.67 2.68
N ASN A 185 -0.92 19.91 2.12
CA ASN A 185 0.48 19.95 2.58
C ASN A 185 0.65 19.78 4.10
N ASN A 186 -0.03 18.79 4.70
CA ASN A 186 -0.05 18.43 6.11
C ASN A 186 -0.96 19.30 7.02
N SER A 187 -1.52 20.41 6.56
CA SER A 187 -2.36 21.29 7.35
C SER A 187 -3.84 21.18 6.98
N SER A 188 -4.73 21.40 7.92
CA SER A 188 -6.16 21.59 7.65
C SER A 188 -6.38 22.81 6.77
N PHE A 189 -7.23 22.67 5.74
CA PHE A 189 -7.47 23.64 4.71
C PHE A 189 -8.88 23.50 4.14
N GLY A 190 -9.45 24.62 3.59
CA GLY A 190 -10.75 24.55 2.95
C GLY A 190 -11.87 24.32 3.96
N LYS A 191 -12.73 23.33 3.76
CA LYS A 191 -13.87 23.07 4.64
C LYS A 191 -13.58 21.95 5.61
N GLY A 192 -13.99 22.12 6.88
CA GLY A 192 -13.84 21.08 7.89
C GLY A 192 -14.69 21.31 9.13
N ILE A 193 -14.84 20.24 9.89
CA ILE A 193 -15.54 20.23 11.16
C ILE A 193 -14.53 19.85 12.25
N TYR A 194 -14.51 20.64 13.32
CA TYR A 194 -13.74 20.35 14.52
C TYR A 194 -14.66 20.01 15.65
N TYR A 195 -14.56 18.80 16.17
CA TYR A 195 -15.32 18.32 17.31
C TYR A 195 -14.46 18.46 18.57
N TYR A 196 -14.95 19.18 19.54
CA TYR A 196 -14.32 19.33 20.84
C TYR A 196 -14.75 18.22 21.78
N ILE A 197 -13.85 17.78 22.64
CA ILE A 197 -14.16 16.73 23.65
C ILE A 197 -15.30 17.11 24.60
N ASN A 198 -15.55 18.41 24.80
CA ASN A 198 -16.65 18.90 25.63
C ASN A 198 -18.04 18.82 24.95
N GLY A 199 -18.08 18.34 23.69
CA GLY A 199 -19.30 18.20 22.90
C GLY A 199 -19.65 19.38 22.00
N ASP A 200 -18.90 20.50 22.06
CA ASP A 200 -19.02 21.57 21.11
C ASP A 200 -18.48 21.15 19.73
N ARG A 201 -18.84 21.87 18.67
CA ARG A 201 -18.21 21.68 17.37
C ARG A 201 -18.15 23.00 16.60
N PHE A 202 -17.11 23.13 15.77
CA PHE A 202 -16.98 24.20 14.80
C PHE A 202 -17.06 23.64 13.39
N GLU A 203 -17.90 24.20 12.54
CA GLU A 203 -18.04 23.84 11.14
C GLU A 203 -17.74 25.09 10.29
N GLY A 204 -16.70 25.07 9.45
CA GLY A 204 -16.32 26.28 8.73
C GLY A 204 -15.12 26.13 7.83
N GLU A 205 -14.56 27.28 7.46
CA GLU A 205 -13.40 27.41 6.60
C GLU A 205 -12.11 27.37 7.44
N TRP A 206 -11.08 26.71 6.87
CA TRP A 206 -9.79 26.47 7.52
C TRP A 206 -8.64 26.87 6.61
N LYS A 207 -7.58 27.36 7.19
CA LYS A 207 -6.32 27.65 6.51
C LYS A 207 -5.16 27.49 7.48
N ASP A 208 -4.17 26.69 7.08
CA ASP A 208 -2.94 26.46 7.84
C ASP A 208 -3.22 26.13 9.33
N ASP A 209 -4.12 25.14 9.56
CA ASP A 209 -4.56 24.63 10.85
C ASP A 209 -5.35 25.67 11.72
N LYS A 210 -5.84 26.73 11.12
CA LYS A 210 -6.59 27.77 11.79
C LYS A 210 -7.97 27.96 11.18
N LYS A 211 -8.95 28.30 12.03
CA LYS A 211 -10.26 28.77 11.57
C LYS A 211 -10.07 30.08 10.82
N GLU A 212 -10.55 30.12 9.58
CA GLU A 212 -10.42 31.26 8.67
C GLU A 212 -11.69 31.40 7.84
N GLY A 213 -12.14 32.65 7.59
CA GLY A 213 -13.36 32.85 6.81
C GLY A 213 -14.64 32.53 7.60
N ARG A 214 -15.66 32.05 6.92
CA ARG A 214 -16.99 31.82 7.51
C ARG A 214 -17.05 30.51 8.28
N GLY A 215 -17.76 30.55 9.42
CA GLY A 215 -18.01 29.34 10.22
C GLY A 215 -19.21 29.45 11.16
N ILE A 216 -19.58 28.30 11.68
CA ILE A 216 -20.63 28.16 12.69
C ILE A 216 -20.02 27.38 13.86
N PHE A 217 -20.12 27.94 15.02
CA PHE A 217 -19.82 27.27 16.28
C PHE A 217 -21.13 26.74 16.88
N TYR A 218 -21.21 25.47 17.14
CA TYR A 218 -22.34 24.81 17.80
C TYR A 218 -21.91 24.46 19.21
N PHE A 219 -22.59 25.04 20.18
CA PHE A 219 -22.35 24.78 21.58
C PHE A 219 -23.18 23.57 22.05
N ILE A 220 -22.66 22.81 23.01
CA ILE A 220 -23.35 21.65 23.58
C ILE A 220 -24.68 22.00 24.22
N ASN A 221 -24.84 23.26 24.70
CA ASN A 221 -26.11 23.75 25.27
C ASN A 221 -27.21 23.98 24.22
N GLY A 222 -26.90 23.83 22.91
CA GLY A 222 -27.82 24.01 21.79
C GLY A 222 -27.74 25.36 21.10
N ASP A 223 -26.99 26.31 21.62
CA ASP A 223 -26.76 27.60 20.98
C ASP A 223 -25.88 27.46 19.73
N ARG A 224 -25.95 28.45 18.83
CA ARG A 224 -25.10 28.52 17.64
C ARG A 224 -24.59 29.94 17.45
N GLU A 225 -23.32 30.08 17.11
CA GLU A 225 -22.69 31.34 16.74
C GLU A 225 -22.20 31.28 15.32
N MET A 226 -22.64 32.23 14.50
CA MET A 226 -22.33 32.28 13.06
C MET A 226 -21.64 33.62 12.74
N GLY A 227 -20.51 33.55 12.05
CA GLY A 227 -19.76 34.73 11.65
C GLY A 227 -18.47 34.43 10.94
N ASN A 228 -17.59 35.45 10.91
CA ASN A 228 -16.27 35.29 10.28
C ASN A 228 -15.19 35.09 11.34
N PHE A 229 -14.20 34.32 10.97
CA PHE A 229 -13.04 33.98 11.79
C PHE A 229 -11.76 34.40 11.08
N HIS A 230 -10.78 34.83 11.83
CA HIS A 230 -9.43 35.09 11.36
C HIS A 230 -8.47 34.62 12.44
N ASP A 231 -7.51 33.78 12.04
CA ASP A 231 -6.48 33.26 12.95
C ASP A 231 -7.06 32.63 14.24
N ASN A 232 -8.10 31.80 14.09
CA ASN A 232 -8.89 31.16 15.15
C ASN A 232 -9.83 32.09 15.95
N LYS A 233 -9.79 33.40 15.78
CA LYS A 233 -10.59 34.36 16.54
C LYS A 233 -11.82 34.81 15.77
N PRO A 234 -12.96 35.00 16.42
CA PRO A 234 -14.11 35.61 15.79
C PRO A 234 -13.81 37.10 15.46
N ILE A 235 -14.27 37.57 14.29
CA ILE A 235 -14.08 38.95 13.83
C ILE A 235 -15.36 39.50 13.25
N GLY A 236 -15.57 40.82 13.45
CA GLY A 236 -16.70 41.52 12.87
C GLY A 236 -18.03 41.10 13.47
N LYS A 237 -19.08 41.17 12.67
CA LYS A 237 -20.45 40.88 13.12
C LYS A 237 -20.73 39.39 13.17
N HIS A 238 -21.14 38.89 14.34
CA HIS A 238 -21.63 37.55 14.55
C HIS A 238 -23.11 37.57 14.97
N VAL A 239 -23.81 36.48 14.61
CA VAL A 239 -25.18 36.22 15.02
C VAL A 239 -25.17 35.00 15.92
N ILE A 240 -25.71 35.13 17.13
CA ILE A 240 -25.97 34.02 18.04
C ILE A 240 -27.45 33.70 17.99
N LEU A 241 -27.75 32.42 17.72
CA LEU A 241 -29.08 31.85 17.87
C LEU A 241 -29.06 30.94 19.09
N THR A 242 -29.79 31.28 20.12
CA THR A 242 -29.88 30.46 21.32
C THR A 242 -30.83 29.26 21.10
N LYS A 243 -30.72 28.24 21.94
CA LYS A 243 -31.62 27.06 21.91
C LYS A 243 -33.10 27.44 22.04
N ASP A 244 -33.41 28.57 22.71
CA ASP A 244 -34.78 29.12 22.91
C ASP A 244 -35.16 30.08 21.78
N GLU A 245 -34.48 30.02 20.61
CA GLU A 245 -34.71 30.74 19.38
C GLU A 245 -34.54 32.29 19.51
N ASN A 246 -33.90 32.76 20.57
CA ASN A 246 -33.54 34.19 20.67
C ASN A 246 -32.33 34.52 19.77
N VAL A 247 -32.39 35.70 19.12
CA VAL A 247 -31.30 36.17 18.26
C VAL A 247 -30.54 37.28 18.94
N GLN A 248 -29.21 37.14 19.03
CA GLN A 248 -28.31 38.19 19.54
C GLN A 248 -27.28 38.54 18.46
N ILE A 249 -26.83 39.79 18.43
CA ILE A 249 -25.79 40.26 17.54
C ILE A 249 -24.61 40.72 18.37
N ILE A 250 -23.44 40.20 18.11
CA ILE A 250 -22.17 40.59 18.73
C ILE A 250 -21.26 41.16 17.64
N ASN A 251 -20.53 42.23 17.95
CA ASN A 251 -19.47 42.72 17.08
C ASN A 251 -18.13 42.51 17.79
N TYR A 252 -17.27 41.74 17.18
CA TYR A 252 -15.89 41.52 17.61
C TYR A 252 -14.96 42.53 16.96
N GLU A 253 -14.00 43.06 17.71
CA GLU A 253 -12.97 43.97 17.24
C GLU A 253 -11.84 43.27 16.47
#